data_9495a3629d0e49a57206b5cb10517cd6
#
_entry.id   9495a3629d0e49a57206b5cb10517cd6
#
_cell.length_a   1.000
_cell.length_b   1.000
_cell.length_c   1.000
_cell.angle_alpha   90.00
_cell.angle_beta   90.00
_cell.angle_gamma   90.00
#
_symmetry.space_group_name_H-M   'P 1'
#
loop_
_entity.id
_entity.type
_entity.pdbx_description
1 polymer ?
#
loop_
_entity_poly.entity_id
_entity_poly.type
_entity_poly.pdbx_seq_one_letter_code
_entity_poly.pdbx_strand_id
1 'polypeptide(L)'
;MTTTSSSRPNTSDTNSPVLSLISNHYNSMFLNTNDEIELARYGLRVGSTLGTGTYAKVKSAYSEQLSHKVAIKIINRRKAPTDFQRHFLPRELSILQQINHSHIIQVYDIFSYGSKLCIVMELAKTDLLDYIKLIGRLNEDKARKMFTQLISAVDYLHQMNIVHRDLKCENVLLDKNFDVKLSDFGFARVIQTNELSHTYCGSAAYASCEILQGIPYNAIPADIWSCGVILYIMVYGSMPFDDSNIRKLVRCQLEKKIHFSRYKSLSIECKQLILSLLEPDIKIRATIIQIKNNDWIKGRISSTTINNDTPTSISLCGIGKSIPTTTKLFSPIVNNIQESTIKMMKTTINDNYQISILNRKNSFGQIINKSLTTTNSLAKD
;
A
#
# COMPACT_ATOMS: atom_id res chain seq x y z
N MET A 1 0.71 -45.44 -74.95
CA MET A 1 -0.31 -44.62 -74.19
C MET A 1 -0.13 -44.93 -72.74
N THR A 2 0.58 -44.09 -72.02
CA THR A 2 1.02 -44.24 -70.65
C THR A 2 0.24 -43.31 -69.77
N THR A 3 -0.55 -43.82 -68.87
CA THR A 3 -1.27 -43.03 -67.82
C THR A 3 -0.48 -43.09 -66.52
N THR A 4 0.01 -41.92 -66.10
CA THR A 4 0.69 -41.71 -64.82
C THR A 4 -0.34 -41.37 -63.74
N SER A 5 -0.40 -42.19 -62.69
CA SER A 5 -1.16 -41.97 -61.47
C SER A 5 -0.34 -41.12 -60.49
N SER A 6 -0.81 -39.94 -60.11
CA SER A 6 -0.21 -39.12 -59.09
C SER A 6 -0.77 -39.48 -57.70
N SER A 7 0.09 -39.93 -56.84
CA SER A 7 -0.18 -40.15 -55.42
C SER A 7 -0.12 -38.85 -54.63
N ARG A 8 -1.16 -38.57 -53.83
CA ARG A 8 -1.21 -37.47 -52.84
C ARG A 8 -0.41 -37.88 -51.59
N PRO A 9 0.39 -37.02 -50.98
CA PRO A 9 0.97 -37.29 -49.68
C PRO A 9 -0.04 -37.06 -48.55
N ASN A 10 -0.06 -37.98 -47.59
CA ASN A 10 -0.82 -37.94 -46.38
C ASN A 10 -0.36 -36.79 -45.48
N THR A 11 -1.32 -35.99 -44.97
CA THR A 11 -1.10 -35.00 -43.89
C THR A 11 -0.96 -35.76 -42.56
N SER A 12 0.21 -35.70 -41.99
CA SER A 12 0.52 -36.19 -40.66
C SER A 12 0.41 -35.10 -39.62
N ASP A 13 -0.30 -35.42 -38.54
CA ASP A 13 -0.17 -34.98 -37.17
C ASP A 13 0.48 -33.63 -36.86
N THR A 14 -0.37 -32.62 -36.59
CA THR A 14 0.01 -31.38 -35.89
C THR A 14 -0.61 -31.31 -34.49
N ASN A 15 -0.31 -32.29 -33.64
CA ASN A 15 -0.61 -32.19 -32.19
C ASN A 15 0.69 -32.23 -31.40
N SER A 16 1.45 -31.12 -31.44
CA SER A 16 2.59 -30.96 -30.55
C SER A 16 2.12 -30.29 -29.25
N PRO A 17 2.40 -30.90 -28.05
CA PRO A 17 2.07 -30.27 -26.75
C PRO A 17 2.68 -28.87 -26.55
N VAL A 18 3.74 -28.57 -27.29
CA VAL A 18 4.41 -27.25 -27.23
C VAL A 18 3.57 -26.16 -27.87
N LEU A 19 2.82 -26.44 -28.96
CA LEU A 19 1.93 -25.49 -29.59
C LEU A 19 0.71 -25.19 -28.73
N SER A 20 0.20 -26.16 -27.97
CA SER A 20 -0.92 -25.94 -27.03
C SER A 20 -0.49 -25.12 -25.81
N LEU A 21 0.75 -25.26 -25.33
CA LEU A 21 1.31 -24.43 -24.26
C LEU A 21 1.59 -23.00 -24.70
N ILE A 22 2.05 -22.81 -25.93
CA ILE A 22 2.25 -21.47 -26.52
C ILE A 22 0.90 -20.78 -26.75
N SER A 23 -0.11 -21.48 -27.27
CA SER A 23 -1.45 -20.91 -27.48
C SER A 23 -2.14 -20.57 -26.14
N ASN A 24 -1.96 -21.36 -25.09
CA ASN A 24 -2.49 -21.07 -23.75
C ASN A 24 -1.77 -19.89 -23.06
N HIS A 25 -0.47 -19.71 -23.33
CA HIS A 25 0.28 -18.55 -22.81
C HIS A 25 -0.08 -17.26 -23.55
N TYR A 26 -0.31 -17.33 -24.88
CA TYR A 26 -0.80 -16.20 -25.68
C TYR A 26 -2.26 -15.83 -25.37
N ASN A 27 -3.13 -16.80 -25.10
CA ASN A 27 -4.54 -16.54 -24.74
C ASN A 27 -4.72 -15.89 -23.35
N SER A 28 -3.74 -15.97 -22.45
CA SER A 28 -3.78 -15.22 -21.18
C SER A 28 -3.38 -13.75 -21.31
N MET A 29 -2.77 -13.37 -22.44
CA MET A 29 -2.33 -12.00 -22.72
C MET A 29 -3.39 -11.14 -23.43
N PHE A 30 -4.39 -11.76 -24.10
CA PHE A 30 -5.44 -11.04 -24.79
C PHE A 30 -6.66 -10.85 -23.87
N LEU A 31 -7.12 -9.61 -23.76
CA LEU A 31 -8.45 -9.29 -23.26
C LEU A 31 -9.49 -10.10 -24.02
N ASN A 32 -10.59 -10.45 -23.34
CA ASN A 32 -11.80 -10.80 -24.06
C ASN A 32 -12.06 -9.70 -25.07
N THR A 33 -12.08 -10.02 -26.36
CA THR A 33 -12.36 -9.08 -27.47
C THR A 33 -13.60 -8.23 -27.23
N ASN A 34 -14.59 -8.77 -26.48
CA ASN A 34 -15.79 -8.04 -26.07
C ASN A 34 -15.51 -6.86 -25.10
N ASP A 35 -14.53 -6.95 -24.19
CA ASP A 35 -14.24 -5.85 -23.27
C ASP A 35 -13.57 -4.68 -23.98
N GLU A 36 -12.70 -4.95 -24.94
CA GLU A 36 -12.04 -3.90 -25.75
C GLU A 36 -13.06 -3.17 -26.63
N ILE A 37 -13.98 -3.91 -27.24
CA ILE A 37 -15.06 -3.34 -28.08
C ILE A 37 -15.98 -2.47 -27.22
N GLU A 38 -16.39 -2.94 -26.04
CA GLU A 38 -17.24 -2.16 -25.15
C GLU A 38 -16.54 -0.90 -24.65
N LEU A 39 -15.28 -0.98 -24.22
CA LEU A 39 -14.52 0.18 -23.76
C LEU A 39 -14.23 1.18 -24.88
N ALA A 40 -14.05 0.70 -26.13
CA ALA A 40 -13.91 1.57 -27.29
C ALA A 40 -15.16 2.43 -27.56
N ARG A 41 -16.36 1.95 -27.24
CA ARG A 41 -17.61 2.73 -27.32
C ARG A 41 -17.63 3.93 -26.35
N TYR A 42 -16.85 3.85 -25.26
CA TYR A 42 -16.63 4.95 -24.33
C TYR A 42 -15.39 5.80 -24.68
N GLY A 43 -14.85 5.65 -25.90
CA GLY A 43 -13.65 6.38 -26.35
C GLY A 43 -12.36 5.96 -25.63
N LEU A 44 -12.28 4.70 -25.14
CA LEU A 44 -11.14 4.20 -24.37
C LEU A 44 -10.41 3.10 -25.13
N ARG A 45 -9.22 3.38 -25.64
CA ARG A 45 -8.33 2.40 -26.26
C ARG A 45 -7.45 1.75 -25.20
N VAL A 46 -7.78 0.51 -24.85
CA VAL A 46 -7.16 -0.23 -23.73
C VAL A 46 -5.75 -0.70 -24.10
N GLY A 47 -4.83 -0.55 -23.14
CA GLY A 47 -3.43 -0.98 -23.24
C GLY A 47 -3.08 -2.10 -22.25
N SER A 48 -1.87 -2.02 -21.68
CA SER A 48 -1.32 -3.03 -20.78
C SER A 48 -2.06 -3.14 -19.45
N THR A 49 -2.01 -4.33 -18.84
CA THR A 49 -2.48 -4.53 -17.47
C THR A 49 -1.44 -3.93 -16.50
N LEU A 50 -1.91 -3.08 -15.60
CA LEU A 50 -1.10 -2.43 -14.55
C LEU A 50 -1.18 -3.20 -13.23
N GLY A 51 -2.34 -3.83 -12.93
CA GLY A 51 -2.54 -4.61 -11.73
C GLY A 51 -3.72 -5.56 -11.85
N THR A 52 -3.70 -6.65 -11.08
CA THR A 52 -4.78 -7.64 -11.05
C THR A 52 -5.09 -8.00 -9.60
N GLY A 53 -6.34 -7.79 -9.21
CA GLY A 53 -6.91 -8.25 -7.94
C GLY A 53 -7.88 -9.40 -8.15
N THR A 54 -8.50 -9.88 -7.06
CA THR A 54 -9.41 -11.04 -7.08
C THR A 54 -10.62 -10.84 -7.99
N TYR A 55 -11.22 -9.67 -7.96
CA TYR A 55 -12.42 -9.31 -8.73
C TYR A 55 -12.27 -7.98 -9.50
N ALA A 56 -11.09 -7.39 -9.48
CA ALA A 56 -10.79 -6.16 -10.19
C ALA A 56 -9.49 -6.28 -11.00
N LYS A 57 -9.42 -5.54 -12.12
CA LYS A 57 -8.21 -5.36 -12.91
C LYS A 57 -7.99 -3.88 -13.17
N VAL A 58 -6.75 -3.43 -13.11
CA VAL A 58 -6.37 -2.08 -13.51
C VAL A 58 -5.59 -2.17 -14.82
N LYS A 59 -5.98 -1.38 -15.80
CA LYS A 59 -5.34 -1.31 -17.11
C LYS A 59 -4.98 0.11 -17.48
N SER A 60 -3.93 0.28 -18.26
CA SER A 60 -3.70 1.55 -18.96
C SER A 60 -4.68 1.66 -20.13
N ALA A 61 -5.05 2.89 -20.49
CA ALA A 61 -5.78 3.18 -21.72
C ALA A 61 -5.42 4.56 -22.22
N TYR A 62 -5.74 4.83 -23.50
CA TYR A 62 -5.78 6.17 -24.07
C TYR A 62 -7.23 6.61 -24.11
N SER A 63 -7.55 7.74 -23.50
CA SER A 63 -8.87 8.36 -23.57
C SER A 63 -8.90 9.34 -24.74
N GLU A 64 -9.81 9.14 -25.70
CA GLU A 64 -10.02 10.04 -26.82
C GLU A 64 -10.60 11.37 -26.35
N GLN A 65 -11.52 11.32 -25.39
CA GLN A 65 -12.16 12.50 -24.81
C GLN A 65 -11.17 13.41 -24.09
N LEU A 66 -10.26 12.81 -23.29
CA LEU A 66 -9.25 13.55 -22.52
C LEU A 66 -7.96 13.81 -23.32
N SER A 67 -7.78 13.14 -24.48
CA SER A 67 -6.60 13.21 -25.34
C SER A 67 -5.29 12.83 -24.61
N HIS A 68 -5.35 11.98 -23.58
CA HIS A 68 -4.17 11.47 -22.87
C HIS A 68 -4.37 10.06 -22.30
N LYS A 69 -3.27 9.47 -21.80
CA LYS A 69 -3.31 8.16 -21.14
C LYS A 69 -3.94 8.24 -19.75
N VAL A 70 -4.78 7.25 -19.43
CA VAL A 70 -5.51 7.08 -18.18
C VAL A 70 -5.31 5.67 -17.62
N ALA A 71 -5.66 5.44 -16.36
CA ALA A 71 -5.84 4.12 -15.78
C ALA A 71 -7.34 3.80 -15.70
N ILE A 72 -7.71 2.53 -15.92
CA ILE A 72 -9.09 2.06 -15.78
C ILE A 72 -9.10 0.91 -14.77
N LYS A 73 -9.80 1.08 -13.65
CA LYS A 73 -10.09 0.01 -12.68
C LYS A 73 -11.41 -0.66 -13.11
N ILE A 74 -11.33 -1.91 -13.54
CA ILE A 74 -12.47 -2.69 -14.03
C ILE A 74 -12.85 -3.69 -12.94
N ILE A 75 -14.00 -3.52 -12.32
CA ILE A 75 -14.52 -4.35 -11.23
C ILE A 75 -15.59 -5.29 -11.79
N ASN A 76 -15.38 -6.60 -11.71
CA ASN A 76 -16.37 -7.61 -12.08
C ASN A 76 -17.33 -7.87 -10.91
N ARG A 77 -18.53 -7.28 -10.95
CA ARG A 77 -19.54 -7.42 -9.90
C ARG A 77 -20.01 -8.86 -9.69
N ARG A 78 -20.02 -9.71 -10.71
CA ARG A 78 -20.39 -11.13 -10.54
C ARG A 78 -19.38 -11.92 -9.73
N LYS A 79 -18.09 -11.51 -9.72
CA LYS A 79 -17.02 -12.17 -8.97
C LYS A 79 -16.82 -11.57 -7.58
N ALA A 80 -17.31 -10.36 -7.36
CA ALA A 80 -17.15 -9.66 -6.10
C ALA A 80 -18.11 -10.21 -5.04
N PRO A 81 -17.69 -10.34 -3.76
CA PRO A 81 -18.55 -10.75 -2.66
C PRO A 81 -19.77 -9.84 -2.51
N THR A 82 -20.90 -10.40 -2.06
CA THR A 82 -22.15 -9.64 -1.90
C THR A 82 -21.98 -8.45 -0.94
N ASP A 83 -21.25 -8.64 0.16
CA ASP A 83 -21.00 -7.58 1.14
C ASP A 83 -20.17 -6.44 0.54
N PHE A 84 -19.18 -6.76 -0.29
CA PHE A 84 -18.43 -5.76 -1.04
C PHE A 84 -19.35 -4.94 -1.95
N GLN A 85 -20.22 -5.60 -2.71
CA GLN A 85 -21.15 -4.94 -3.63
C GLN A 85 -22.17 -4.05 -2.92
N ARG A 86 -22.67 -4.47 -1.74
CA ARG A 86 -23.75 -3.78 -1.01
C ARG A 86 -23.24 -2.66 -0.12
N HIS A 87 -22.06 -2.83 0.48
CA HIS A 87 -21.58 -1.94 1.55
C HIS A 87 -20.29 -1.18 1.21
N PHE A 88 -19.31 -1.84 0.60
CA PHE A 88 -18.02 -1.20 0.34
C PHE A 88 -18.00 -0.41 -0.96
N LEU A 89 -18.43 -1.02 -2.07
CA LEU A 89 -18.38 -0.40 -3.38
C LEU A 89 -19.23 0.89 -3.48
N PRO A 90 -20.50 0.96 -3.04
CA PRO A 90 -21.26 2.22 -3.09
C PRO A 90 -20.61 3.33 -2.28
N ARG A 91 -19.99 2.98 -1.14
CA ARG A 91 -19.27 3.94 -0.29
C ARG A 91 -18.00 4.44 -0.97
N GLU A 92 -17.18 3.55 -1.55
CA GLU A 92 -16.00 3.93 -2.33
C GLU A 92 -16.38 4.91 -3.45
N LEU A 93 -17.43 4.61 -4.22
CA LEU A 93 -17.90 5.46 -5.30
C LEU A 93 -18.39 6.83 -4.81
N SER A 94 -19.16 6.86 -3.71
CA SER A 94 -19.64 8.11 -3.12
C SER A 94 -18.49 8.99 -2.66
N ILE A 95 -17.45 8.43 -2.06
CA ILE A 95 -16.26 9.16 -1.64
C ILE A 95 -15.49 9.67 -2.87
N LEU A 96 -15.23 8.82 -3.87
CA LEU A 96 -14.49 9.19 -5.06
C LEU A 96 -15.13 10.34 -5.86
N GLN A 97 -16.45 10.49 -5.81
CA GLN A 97 -17.18 11.59 -6.46
C GLN A 97 -17.06 12.93 -5.73
N GLN A 98 -16.72 12.91 -4.44
CA GLN A 98 -16.68 14.11 -3.59
C GLN A 98 -15.28 14.69 -3.42
N ILE A 99 -14.24 13.86 -3.60
CA ILE A 99 -12.86 14.26 -3.33
C ILE A 99 -12.20 14.86 -4.58
N ASN A 100 -11.53 16.00 -4.37
CA ASN A 100 -10.70 16.64 -5.40
C ASN A 100 -9.52 17.33 -4.71
N HIS A 101 -8.31 16.77 -4.87
CA HIS A 101 -7.09 17.28 -4.25
C HIS A 101 -5.87 16.94 -5.11
N SER A 102 -4.88 17.84 -5.19
CA SER A 102 -3.67 17.69 -6.03
C SER A 102 -2.86 16.43 -5.75
N HIS A 103 -2.89 15.91 -4.50
CA HIS A 103 -2.16 14.72 -4.07
C HIS A 103 -3.07 13.51 -3.80
N ILE A 104 -4.27 13.49 -4.38
CA ILE A 104 -5.17 12.35 -4.46
C ILE A 104 -5.37 12.01 -5.93
N ILE A 105 -5.49 10.71 -6.24
CA ILE A 105 -5.71 10.25 -7.60
C ILE A 105 -7.01 10.86 -8.18
N GLN A 106 -6.91 11.53 -9.31
CA GLN A 106 -8.07 12.13 -9.95
C GLN A 106 -8.92 11.05 -10.63
N VAL A 107 -10.22 11.03 -10.34
CA VAL A 107 -11.20 10.22 -11.05
C VAL A 107 -11.85 11.10 -12.11
N TYR A 108 -11.87 10.62 -13.37
CA TYR A 108 -12.41 11.33 -14.51
C TYR A 108 -13.84 10.90 -14.84
N ASP A 109 -14.11 9.59 -14.74
CA ASP A 109 -15.41 9.03 -15.09
C ASP A 109 -15.68 7.70 -14.38
N ILE A 110 -16.95 7.38 -14.15
CA ILE A 110 -17.41 6.12 -13.57
C ILE A 110 -18.62 5.64 -14.36
N PHE A 111 -18.51 4.51 -15.01
CA PHE A 111 -19.60 3.92 -15.79
C PHE A 111 -19.67 2.40 -15.65
N SER A 112 -20.75 1.80 -16.13
CA SER A 112 -20.97 0.35 -16.08
C SER A 112 -21.33 -0.19 -17.45
N TYR A 113 -20.80 -1.38 -17.77
CA TYR A 113 -21.27 -2.18 -18.89
C TYR A 113 -21.43 -3.64 -18.48
N GLY A 114 -22.56 -4.25 -18.83
CA GLY A 114 -22.91 -5.59 -18.37
C GLY A 114 -22.80 -5.72 -16.83
N SER A 115 -21.99 -6.65 -16.37
CA SER A 115 -21.73 -6.85 -14.94
C SER A 115 -20.46 -6.14 -14.44
N LYS A 116 -19.84 -5.30 -15.26
CA LYS A 116 -18.59 -4.62 -14.92
C LYS A 116 -18.84 -3.17 -14.58
N LEU A 117 -18.16 -2.69 -13.55
CA LEU A 117 -18.04 -1.28 -13.19
C LEU A 117 -16.63 -0.81 -13.55
N CYS A 118 -16.54 0.32 -14.23
CA CYS A 118 -15.30 0.93 -14.65
C CYS A 118 -15.11 2.27 -13.95
N ILE A 119 -13.92 2.51 -13.42
CA ILE A 119 -13.49 3.78 -12.86
C ILE A 119 -12.30 4.25 -13.69
N VAL A 120 -12.48 5.35 -14.43
CA VAL A 120 -11.44 5.99 -15.23
C VAL A 120 -10.73 7.03 -14.37
N MET A 121 -9.41 6.91 -14.26
CA MET A 121 -8.63 7.75 -13.33
C MET A 121 -7.27 8.14 -13.90
N GLU A 122 -6.62 9.06 -13.24
CA GLU A 122 -5.26 9.50 -13.54
C GLU A 122 -4.30 8.29 -13.59
N LEU A 123 -3.40 8.29 -14.58
CA LEU A 123 -2.38 7.26 -14.73
C LEU A 123 -1.13 7.64 -13.93
N ALA A 124 -0.83 6.89 -12.90
CA ALA A 124 0.43 6.98 -12.18
C ALA A 124 1.55 6.22 -12.90
N LYS A 125 2.78 6.59 -12.60
CA LYS A 125 4.00 5.96 -13.13
C LYS A 125 4.36 4.69 -12.36
N THR A 126 4.25 4.72 -11.04
CA THR A 126 4.59 3.63 -10.10
C THR A 126 3.92 3.89 -8.77
N ASP A 127 4.05 2.99 -7.80
CA ASP A 127 3.74 3.24 -6.40
C ASP A 127 5.03 3.48 -5.59
N LEU A 128 4.84 3.96 -4.36
CA LEU A 128 5.96 4.29 -3.47
C LEU A 128 6.74 3.04 -3.02
N LEU A 129 6.06 1.89 -2.86
CA LEU A 129 6.74 0.65 -2.45
C LEU A 129 7.70 0.17 -3.53
N ASP A 130 7.22 0.07 -4.78
CA ASP A 130 8.05 -0.37 -5.90
C ASP A 130 9.17 0.65 -6.19
N TYR A 131 8.89 1.94 -6.03
CA TYR A 131 9.91 2.95 -6.14
C TYR A 131 11.00 2.79 -5.07
N ILE A 132 10.64 2.56 -3.80
CA ILE A 132 11.61 2.33 -2.72
C ILE A 132 12.37 1.02 -2.92
N LYS A 133 11.74 -0.06 -3.39
CA LYS A 133 12.44 -1.30 -3.73
C LYS A 133 13.51 -1.09 -4.79
N LEU A 134 13.24 -0.23 -5.78
CA LEU A 134 14.19 0.08 -6.85
C LEU A 134 15.42 0.85 -6.36
N ILE A 135 15.22 1.87 -5.50
CA ILE A 135 16.28 2.80 -5.09
C ILE A 135 16.83 2.52 -3.69
N GLY A 136 16.22 1.58 -2.94
CA GLY A 136 16.58 1.21 -1.58
C GLY A 136 15.95 2.12 -0.51
N ARG A 137 16.09 3.41 -0.59
CA ARG A 137 15.50 4.41 0.33
C ARG A 137 15.55 5.82 -0.27
N LEU A 138 14.77 6.73 0.28
CA LEU A 138 14.82 8.15 -0.05
C LEU A 138 15.86 8.88 0.83
N ASN A 139 16.48 9.93 0.30
CA ASN A 139 17.12 10.94 1.14
C ASN A 139 16.05 11.77 1.85
N GLU A 140 16.43 12.48 2.93
CA GLU A 140 15.46 13.21 3.75
C GLU A 140 14.71 14.31 3.00
N ASP A 141 15.35 15.02 2.08
CA ASP A 141 14.70 16.10 1.34
C ASP A 141 13.59 15.58 0.43
N LYS A 142 13.86 14.47 -0.27
CA LYS A 142 12.86 13.81 -1.12
C LYS A 142 11.75 13.18 -0.29
N ALA A 143 12.11 12.53 0.82
CA ALA A 143 11.14 11.98 1.76
C ALA A 143 10.25 13.08 2.35
N ARG A 144 10.83 14.22 2.74
CA ARG A 144 10.10 15.38 3.25
C ARG A 144 9.10 15.92 2.22
N LYS A 145 9.53 16.12 0.96
CA LYS A 145 8.63 16.58 -0.11
C LYS A 145 7.45 15.62 -0.26
N MET A 146 7.72 14.32 -0.45
CA MET A 146 6.66 13.33 -0.67
C MET A 146 5.78 13.14 0.56
N PHE A 147 6.36 13.14 1.76
CA PHE A 147 5.60 13.02 3.00
C PHE A 147 4.71 14.24 3.25
N THR A 148 5.18 15.45 2.98
CA THR A 148 4.37 16.67 3.06
C THR A 148 3.17 16.61 2.13
N GLN A 149 3.34 16.10 0.91
CA GLN A 149 2.26 15.89 -0.05
C GLN A 149 1.24 14.84 0.45
N LEU A 150 1.73 13.72 1.02
CA LEU A 150 0.87 12.71 1.64
C LEU A 150 0.05 13.29 2.80
N ILE A 151 0.71 14.03 3.71
CA ILE A 151 0.04 14.68 4.84
C ILE A 151 -1.00 15.70 4.35
N SER A 152 -0.74 16.42 3.26
CA SER A 152 -1.74 17.33 2.65
C SER A 152 -2.99 16.57 2.17
N ALA A 153 -2.81 15.40 1.55
CA ALA A 153 -3.94 14.56 1.11
C ALA A 153 -4.73 14.01 2.31
N VAL A 154 -4.03 13.51 3.34
CA VAL A 154 -4.66 12.96 4.55
C VAL A 154 -5.39 14.06 5.34
N ASP A 155 -4.80 15.25 5.48
CA ASP A 155 -5.45 16.41 6.12
C ASP A 155 -6.74 16.80 5.40
N TYR A 156 -6.71 16.87 4.07
CA TYR A 156 -7.89 17.15 3.25
C TYR A 156 -9.03 16.14 3.52
N LEU A 157 -8.70 14.84 3.55
CA LEU A 157 -9.69 13.79 3.84
C LEU A 157 -10.25 13.94 5.25
N HIS A 158 -9.39 14.14 6.26
CA HIS A 158 -9.81 14.28 7.65
C HIS A 158 -10.70 15.53 7.88
N GLN A 159 -10.45 16.65 7.16
CA GLN A 159 -11.31 17.83 7.19
C GLN A 159 -12.70 17.55 6.59
N MET A 160 -12.82 16.62 5.66
CA MET A 160 -14.10 16.13 5.12
C MET A 160 -14.72 15.01 5.99
N ASN A 161 -14.17 14.73 7.18
CA ASN A 161 -14.53 13.59 8.02
C ASN A 161 -14.40 12.22 7.32
N ILE A 162 -13.49 12.13 6.34
CA ILE A 162 -13.18 10.87 5.65
C ILE A 162 -11.88 10.31 6.22
N VAL A 163 -11.89 9.02 6.60
CA VAL A 163 -10.72 8.26 7.02
C VAL A 163 -10.40 7.22 5.97
N HIS A 164 -9.11 7.04 5.68
CA HIS A 164 -8.65 6.13 4.61
C HIS A 164 -8.61 4.66 5.04
N ARG A 165 -8.08 4.38 6.23
CA ARG A 165 -8.00 3.07 6.91
C ARG A 165 -7.17 1.97 6.24
N ASP A 166 -6.53 2.26 5.10
CA ASP A 166 -5.55 1.36 4.45
C ASP A 166 -4.38 2.16 3.84
N LEU A 167 -3.86 3.13 4.62
CA LEU A 167 -2.65 3.85 4.22
C LEU A 167 -1.45 2.91 4.24
N LYS A 168 -0.82 2.75 3.09
CA LYS A 168 0.38 1.93 2.86
C LYS A 168 1.13 2.40 1.62
N CYS A 169 2.40 2.00 1.49
CA CYS A 169 3.23 2.45 0.37
C CYS A 169 2.67 2.05 -1.00
N GLU A 170 1.94 0.94 -1.10
CA GLU A 170 1.30 0.47 -2.34
C GLU A 170 0.14 1.39 -2.79
N ASN A 171 -0.51 2.08 -1.84
CA ASN A 171 -1.62 2.99 -2.11
C ASN A 171 -1.16 4.45 -2.29
N VAL A 172 0.13 4.72 -2.09
CA VAL A 172 0.77 6.01 -2.38
C VAL A 172 1.37 5.91 -3.78
N LEU A 173 0.60 6.30 -4.79
CA LEU A 173 1.05 6.33 -6.17
C LEU A 173 1.94 7.55 -6.42
N LEU A 174 2.78 7.46 -7.45
CA LEU A 174 3.67 8.52 -7.89
C LEU A 174 3.37 8.84 -9.36
N ASP A 175 3.13 10.10 -9.66
CA ASP A 175 2.91 10.57 -11.03
C ASP A 175 4.23 10.63 -11.85
N LYS A 176 4.17 11.16 -13.07
CA LYS A 176 5.35 11.33 -13.95
C LYS A 176 6.46 12.20 -13.35
N ASN A 177 6.11 13.13 -12.45
CA ASN A 177 7.03 14.03 -11.76
C ASN A 177 7.49 13.48 -10.41
N PHE A 178 7.04 12.28 -10.04
CA PHE A 178 7.19 11.67 -8.71
C PHE A 178 6.48 12.46 -7.59
N ASP A 179 5.42 13.19 -7.92
CA ASP A 179 4.53 13.78 -6.93
C ASP A 179 3.50 12.72 -6.46
N VAL A 180 3.15 12.81 -5.17
CA VAL A 180 2.26 11.83 -4.51
C VAL A 180 0.83 11.96 -5.01
N LYS A 181 0.21 10.81 -5.24
CA LYS A 181 -1.20 10.62 -5.56
C LYS A 181 -1.76 9.49 -4.71
N LEU A 182 -2.42 9.84 -3.60
CA LEU A 182 -3.05 8.85 -2.71
C LEU A 182 -4.22 8.18 -3.43
N SER A 183 -4.32 6.86 -3.32
CA SER A 183 -5.27 6.03 -4.08
C SER A 183 -5.89 4.93 -3.23
N ASP A 184 -6.84 4.21 -3.80
CA ASP A 184 -7.54 3.04 -3.23
C ASP A 184 -8.35 3.34 -1.97
N PHE A 185 -9.57 3.85 -2.20
CA PHE A 185 -10.54 4.22 -1.16
C PHE A 185 -11.49 3.07 -0.77
N GLY A 186 -11.15 1.82 -1.12
CA GLY A 186 -11.98 0.65 -0.87
C GLY A 186 -12.31 0.39 0.60
N PHE A 187 -11.47 0.88 1.52
CA PHE A 187 -11.72 0.85 2.96
C PHE A 187 -12.07 2.21 3.56
N ALA A 188 -12.11 3.27 2.75
CA ALA A 188 -12.39 4.60 3.25
C ALA A 188 -13.82 4.71 3.80
N ARG A 189 -14.01 5.60 4.78
CA ARG A 189 -15.29 5.81 5.44
C ARG A 189 -15.47 7.26 5.86
N VAL A 190 -16.70 7.77 5.69
CA VAL A 190 -17.14 8.99 6.36
C VAL A 190 -17.45 8.62 7.82
N ILE A 191 -16.88 9.36 8.76
CA ILE A 191 -17.06 9.16 10.21
C ILE A 191 -17.84 10.34 10.81
N GLN A 192 -18.55 10.04 11.91
CA GLN A 192 -19.14 11.09 12.74
C GLN A 192 -18.14 11.52 13.82
N THR A 193 -18.34 12.72 14.36
CA THR A 193 -17.51 13.21 15.46
C THR A 193 -17.59 12.25 16.65
N ASN A 194 -16.43 11.82 17.18
CA ASN A 194 -16.29 10.86 18.28
C ASN A 194 -16.78 9.42 17.99
N GLU A 195 -17.05 9.07 16.73
CA GLU A 195 -17.39 7.70 16.36
C GLU A 195 -16.18 6.79 16.48
N LEU A 196 -16.35 5.66 17.20
CA LEU A 196 -15.34 4.61 17.26
C LEU A 196 -15.58 3.60 16.14
N SER A 197 -14.50 3.21 15.47
CA SER A 197 -14.52 2.13 14.48
C SER A 197 -14.42 0.77 15.18
N HIS A 198 -15.30 -0.15 14.80
CA HIS A 198 -15.28 -1.56 15.23
C HIS A 198 -14.81 -2.48 14.08
N THR A 199 -14.52 -1.92 12.91
CA THR A 199 -14.12 -2.68 11.73
C THR A 199 -12.62 -2.75 11.65
N TYR A 200 -12.08 -3.95 11.76
CA TYR A 200 -10.65 -4.23 11.63
C TYR A 200 -10.37 -4.53 10.16
N CYS A 201 -9.79 -3.57 9.45
CA CYS A 201 -9.48 -3.66 8.03
C CYS A 201 -8.10 -3.04 7.75
N GLY A 202 -7.63 -3.22 6.52
CA GLY A 202 -6.33 -2.72 6.10
C GLY A 202 -5.19 -3.71 6.32
N SER A 203 -3.97 -3.24 6.09
CA SER A 203 -2.75 -4.07 6.11
C SER A 203 -2.13 -4.10 7.51
N ALA A 204 -2.04 -5.28 8.14
CA ALA A 204 -1.57 -5.45 9.52
C ALA A 204 -0.20 -4.81 9.79
N ALA A 205 0.73 -4.85 8.83
CA ALA A 205 2.05 -4.26 8.94
C ALA A 205 2.04 -2.73 9.14
N TYR A 206 0.96 -2.05 8.72
CA TYR A 206 0.77 -0.60 8.85
C TYR A 206 -0.23 -0.24 9.95
N ALA A 207 -0.88 -1.24 10.58
CA ALA A 207 -1.90 -1.02 11.59
C ALA A 207 -1.30 -0.68 12.96
N SER A 208 -1.95 0.21 13.70
CA SER A 208 -1.58 0.58 15.07
C SER A 208 -1.97 -0.51 16.08
N CYS A 209 -1.35 -0.46 17.26
CA CYS A 209 -1.54 -1.47 18.30
C CYS A 209 -3.00 -1.60 18.75
N GLU A 210 -3.77 -0.51 18.80
CA GLU A 210 -5.19 -0.55 19.14
C GLU A 210 -6.03 -1.32 18.11
N ILE A 211 -5.71 -1.21 16.81
CA ILE A 211 -6.35 -2.00 15.75
C ILE A 211 -5.97 -3.47 15.90
N LEU A 212 -4.68 -3.76 16.08
CA LEU A 212 -4.16 -5.13 16.18
C LEU A 212 -4.66 -5.86 17.43
N GLN A 213 -5.01 -5.12 18.49
CA GLN A 213 -5.60 -5.65 19.72
C GLN A 213 -7.13 -5.89 19.63
N GLY A 214 -7.76 -5.43 18.53
CA GLY A 214 -9.21 -5.56 18.38
C GLY A 214 -10.01 -4.65 19.31
N ILE A 215 -9.43 -3.51 19.71
CA ILE A 215 -10.09 -2.52 20.57
C ILE A 215 -10.82 -1.51 19.67
N PRO A 216 -12.05 -1.08 20.01
CA PRO A 216 -12.71 0.03 19.32
C PRO A 216 -11.80 1.26 19.27
N TYR A 217 -11.61 1.84 18.09
CA TYR A 217 -10.58 2.85 17.89
C TYR A 217 -11.07 4.09 17.14
N ASN A 218 -10.42 5.21 17.40
CA ASN A 218 -10.58 6.41 16.57
C ASN A 218 -9.73 6.26 15.28
N ALA A 219 -10.38 6.35 14.13
CA ALA A 219 -9.73 6.08 12.86
C ALA A 219 -8.78 7.20 12.39
N ILE A 220 -8.98 8.45 12.85
CA ILE A 220 -8.08 9.57 12.52
C ILE A 220 -6.65 9.34 13.06
N PRO A 221 -6.44 9.08 14.37
CA PRO A 221 -5.10 8.73 14.87
C PRO A 221 -4.53 7.44 14.27
N ALA A 222 -5.37 6.50 13.85
CA ALA A 222 -4.91 5.28 13.19
C ALA A 222 -4.32 5.55 11.81
N ASP A 223 -4.92 6.44 11.00
CA ASP A 223 -4.33 6.90 9.74
C ASP A 223 -2.98 7.61 9.98
N ILE A 224 -2.85 8.40 11.05
CA ILE A 224 -1.59 9.07 11.45
C ILE A 224 -0.49 8.06 11.77
N TRP A 225 -0.82 6.97 12.49
CA TRP A 225 0.14 5.87 12.73
C TRP A 225 0.64 5.28 11.40
N SER A 226 -0.26 4.96 10.47
CA SER A 226 0.10 4.42 9.17
C SER A 226 0.99 5.37 8.37
N CYS A 227 0.76 6.70 8.45
CA CYS A 227 1.69 7.70 7.89
C CYS A 227 3.09 7.60 8.53
N GLY A 228 3.19 7.33 9.84
CA GLY A 228 4.47 7.11 10.54
C GLY A 228 5.22 5.90 10.02
N VAL A 229 4.51 4.78 9.76
CA VAL A 229 5.09 3.59 9.12
C VAL A 229 5.61 3.93 7.72
N ILE A 230 4.82 4.65 6.92
CA ILE A 230 5.21 5.07 5.56
C ILE A 230 6.46 5.96 5.61
N LEU A 231 6.52 6.95 6.51
CA LEU A 231 7.70 7.82 6.65
C LEU A 231 8.94 7.02 7.02
N TYR A 232 8.83 6.07 7.96
CA TYR A 232 9.94 5.20 8.31
C TYR A 232 10.43 4.40 7.10
N ILE A 233 9.52 3.81 6.30
CA ILE A 233 9.88 3.07 5.08
C ILE A 233 10.55 3.99 4.06
N MET A 234 10.06 5.22 3.88
CA MET A 234 10.69 6.19 2.97
C MET A 234 12.16 6.41 3.28
N VAL A 235 12.53 6.59 4.55
CA VAL A 235 13.89 6.97 4.95
C VAL A 235 14.79 5.77 5.30
N TYR A 236 14.21 4.62 5.64
CA TYR A 236 14.96 3.40 5.99
C TYR A 236 14.95 2.32 4.90
N GLY A 237 13.94 2.28 4.03
CA GLY A 237 13.75 1.24 3.02
C GLY A 237 13.32 -0.11 3.61
N SER A 238 12.86 -0.14 4.87
CA SER A 238 12.42 -1.34 5.59
C SER A 238 11.29 -1.00 6.56
N MET A 239 10.56 -2.03 7.02
CA MET A 239 9.51 -1.86 8.02
C MET A 239 10.09 -1.46 9.38
N PRO A 240 9.37 -0.63 10.18
CA PRO A 240 9.80 -0.28 11.54
C PRO A 240 9.68 -1.45 12.53
N PHE A 241 8.77 -2.39 12.25
CA PHE A 241 8.48 -3.54 13.10
C PHE A 241 8.41 -4.82 12.25
N ASP A 242 8.76 -5.97 12.86
CA ASP A 242 8.59 -7.31 12.28
C ASP A 242 7.12 -7.73 12.39
N ASP A 243 6.47 -7.94 11.24
CA ASP A 243 5.05 -8.30 11.12
C ASP A 243 4.82 -9.84 10.99
N SER A 244 5.85 -10.64 11.13
CA SER A 244 5.78 -12.10 11.04
C SER A 244 4.89 -12.74 12.13
N ASN A 245 4.77 -12.08 13.29
CA ASN A 245 3.96 -12.51 14.41
C ASN A 245 3.22 -11.32 15.04
N ILE A 246 1.88 -11.32 14.97
CA ILE A 246 1.04 -10.21 15.44
C ILE A 246 1.23 -9.93 16.94
N ARG A 247 1.34 -10.96 17.80
CA ARG A 247 1.55 -10.76 19.24
C ARG A 247 2.89 -10.07 19.52
N LYS A 248 3.95 -10.47 18.80
CA LYS A 248 5.26 -9.84 18.90
C LYS A 248 5.21 -8.41 18.37
N LEU A 249 4.53 -8.18 17.25
CA LEU A 249 4.33 -6.87 16.65
C LEU A 249 3.67 -5.91 17.64
N VAL A 250 2.52 -6.29 18.22
CA VAL A 250 1.81 -5.48 19.22
C VAL A 250 2.73 -5.13 20.41
N ARG A 251 3.48 -6.13 20.93
CA ARG A 251 4.42 -5.89 22.04
C ARG A 251 5.50 -4.87 21.64
N CYS A 252 6.12 -5.02 20.47
CA CYS A 252 7.15 -4.09 20.00
C CYS A 252 6.61 -2.68 19.81
N GLN A 253 5.37 -2.54 19.33
CA GLN A 253 4.70 -1.24 19.20
C GLN A 253 4.46 -0.60 20.58
N LEU A 254 3.88 -1.34 21.55
CA LEU A 254 3.62 -0.84 22.89
C LEU A 254 4.90 -0.47 23.65
N GLU A 255 5.97 -1.21 23.45
CA GLU A 255 7.28 -0.96 24.05
C GLU A 255 8.11 0.09 23.26
N LYS A 256 7.55 0.68 22.20
CA LYS A 256 8.22 1.67 21.32
C LYS A 256 9.58 1.20 20.81
N LYS A 257 9.71 -0.10 20.50
CA LYS A 257 10.96 -0.70 20.00
C LYS A 257 11.18 -0.38 18.52
N ILE A 258 11.44 0.89 18.22
CA ILE A 258 11.77 1.35 16.87
C ILE A 258 13.28 1.41 16.74
N HIS A 259 13.84 0.69 15.77
CA HIS A 259 15.27 0.64 15.56
C HIS A 259 15.72 1.74 14.58
N PHE A 260 16.59 2.64 15.02
CA PHE A 260 17.28 3.61 14.18
C PHE A 260 18.73 3.19 13.97
N SER A 261 19.05 2.68 12.78
CA SER A 261 20.40 2.22 12.45
C SER A 261 21.42 3.38 12.55
N ARG A 262 22.57 3.10 13.18
CA ARG A 262 23.69 4.06 13.28
C ARG A 262 24.35 4.36 11.93
N TYR A 263 24.23 3.43 10.99
CA TYR A 263 24.83 3.57 9.63
C TYR A 263 23.99 4.43 8.67
N LYS A 264 22.78 4.82 9.09
CA LYS A 264 21.89 5.69 8.29
C LYS A 264 21.72 6.98 9.07
N SER A 265 22.50 8.00 8.70
CA SER A 265 22.38 9.33 9.32
C SER A 265 21.04 9.93 8.95
N LEU A 266 20.15 10.06 9.93
CA LEU A 266 18.92 10.85 9.85
C LEU A 266 19.03 11.99 10.85
N SER A 267 18.45 13.13 10.49
CA SER A 267 18.31 14.26 11.40
C SER A 267 17.54 13.87 12.68
N ILE A 268 17.82 14.58 13.75
CA ILE A 268 17.12 14.36 15.03
C ILE A 268 15.64 14.66 14.86
N GLU A 269 15.33 15.71 14.11
CA GLU A 269 13.96 16.16 13.81
C GLU A 269 13.17 15.09 13.06
N CYS A 270 13.78 14.40 12.07
CA CYS A 270 13.14 13.28 11.37
C CYS A 270 12.81 12.13 12.32
N LYS A 271 13.77 11.74 13.17
CA LYS A 271 13.57 10.67 14.16
C LYS A 271 12.47 11.02 15.16
N GLN A 272 12.46 12.27 15.65
CA GLN A 272 11.45 12.75 16.60
C GLN A 272 10.05 12.76 15.96
N LEU A 273 9.94 13.17 14.70
CA LEU A 273 8.68 13.10 13.98
C LEU A 273 8.19 11.64 13.86
N ILE A 274 9.05 10.71 13.43
CA ILE A 274 8.69 9.29 13.34
C ILE A 274 8.20 8.76 14.70
N LEU A 275 8.90 9.06 15.79
CA LEU A 275 8.52 8.64 17.15
C LEU A 275 7.17 9.22 17.57
N SER A 276 6.88 10.48 17.23
CA SER A 276 5.60 11.11 17.56
C SER A 276 4.42 10.54 16.76
N LEU A 277 4.65 10.06 15.54
CA LEU A 277 3.66 9.40 14.69
C LEU A 277 3.40 7.96 15.17
N LEU A 278 4.46 7.24 15.54
CA LEU A 278 4.43 5.86 16.03
C LEU A 278 4.31 5.80 17.56
N GLU A 279 3.51 6.68 18.13
CA GLU A 279 3.20 6.74 19.55
C GLU A 279 1.99 5.84 19.86
N PRO A 280 2.13 4.81 20.71
CA PRO A 280 1.04 3.91 21.07
C PRO A 280 -0.11 4.60 21.80
N ASP A 281 0.21 5.57 22.68
CA ASP A 281 -0.83 6.33 23.38
C ASP A 281 -1.47 7.35 22.43
N ILE A 282 -2.72 7.10 22.05
CA ILE A 282 -3.50 7.94 21.14
C ILE A 282 -3.61 9.39 21.64
N LYS A 283 -3.60 9.61 22.97
CA LYS A 283 -3.76 10.94 23.55
C LYS A 283 -2.56 11.85 23.30
N ILE A 284 -1.37 11.27 23.14
CA ILE A 284 -0.13 12.00 22.89
C ILE A 284 0.45 11.76 21.51
N ARG A 285 -0.16 10.83 20.71
CA ARG A 285 0.18 10.66 19.29
C ARG A 285 0.01 11.98 18.55
N ALA A 286 0.95 12.31 17.66
CA ALA A 286 0.92 13.55 16.91
C ALA A 286 -0.40 13.72 16.15
N THR A 287 -0.96 14.92 16.22
CA THR A 287 -2.12 15.33 15.41
C THR A 287 -1.65 15.87 14.06
N ILE A 288 -2.55 15.93 13.07
CA ILE A 288 -2.21 16.46 11.73
C ILE A 288 -1.70 17.93 11.82
N ILE A 289 -2.23 18.72 12.74
CA ILE A 289 -1.81 20.11 12.97
C ILE A 289 -0.38 20.15 13.50
N GLN A 290 -0.03 19.28 14.46
CA GLN A 290 1.33 19.18 15.00
C GLN A 290 2.32 18.72 13.92
N ILE A 291 1.93 17.75 13.07
CA ILE A 291 2.75 17.28 11.95
C ILE A 291 3.05 18.43 10.98
N LYS A 292 2.04 19.18 10.54
CA LYS A 292 2.21 20.32 9.62
C LYS A 292 3.09 21.43 10.22
N ASN A 293 3.11 21.56 11.54
CA ASN A 293 3.92 22.53 12.26
C ASN A 293 5.31 22.01 12.68
N ASN A 294 5.62 20.76 12.43
CA ASN A 294 6.88 20.14 12.81
C ASN A 294 8.06 20.75 12.04
N ASP A 295 9.21 20.92 12.70
CA ASP A 295 10.40 21.56 12.13
C ASP A 295 10.98 20.75 10.96
N TRP A 296 10.94 19.42 11.01
CA TRP A 296 11.36 18.59 9.89
C TRP A 296 10.52 18.84 8.64
N ILE A 297 9.19 18.94 8.77
CA ILE A 297 8.27 19.26 7.65
C ILE A 297 8.58 20.65 7.08
N LYS A 298 8.89 21.62 7.95
CA LYS A 298 9.22 23.00 7.55
C LYS A 298 10.65 23.16 7.02
N GLY A 299 11.44 22.08 6.97
CA GLY A 299 12.83 22.12 6.52
C GLY A 299 13.77 22.83 7.50
N ARG A 300 13.37 23.02 8.76
CA ARG A 300 14.18 23.60 9.82
C ARG A 300 14.95 22.50 10.51
N ILE A 301 16.10 22.15 9.94
CA ILE A 301 16.99 21.11 10.48
C ILE A 301 18.12 21.82 11.20
N SER A 302 18.36 21.46 12.47
CA SER A 302 19.50 21.97 13.25
C SER A 302 20.79 21.49 12.60
N SER A 303 21.64 22.40 12.18
CA SER A 303 22.98 22.13 11.58
C SER A 303 24.00 21.66 12.65
N THR A 304 23.56 20.85 13.61
CA THR A 304 24.49 20.29 14.61
C THR A 304 25.27 19.17 13.95
N THR A 305 26.47 19.48 13.52
CA THR A 305 27.51 18.51 13.18
C THR A 305 27.72 17.60 14.39
N ILE A 306 27.32 16.34 14.27
CA ILE A 306 27.58 15.34 15.30
C ILE A 306 29.07 15.06 15.29
N ASN A 307 29.82 15.64 16.21
CA ASN A 307 31.14 15.14 16.57
C ASN A 307 30.94 13.73 17.11
N ASN A 308 31.53 12.76 16.42
CA ASN A 308 31.51 11.33 16.76
C ASN A 308 32.40 11.07 17.98
N ASP A 309 31.98 11.42 19.17
CA ASP A 309 32.56 10.89 20.39
C ASP A 309 31.58 11.12 21.54
N THR A 310 30.77 10.11 21.84
CA THR A 310 30.31 9.61 23.15
C THR A 310 29.04 8.77 23.01
N PRO A 311 28.87 7.69 23.73
CA PRO A 311 27.65 6.90 23.75
C PRO A 311 26.63 7.61 24.64
N THR A 312 25.81 8.46 24.04
CA THR A 312 24.74 9.15 24.79
C THR A 312 23.46 8.33 24.69
N SER A 313 23.15 7.61 25.75
CA SER A 313 21.78 7.30 26.15
C SER A 313 21.04 8.64 26.20
N ILE A 314 20.06 8.85 25.29
CA ILE A 314 19.20 10.04 25.34
C ILE A 314 18.28 9.87 26.55
N SER A 315 18.72 10.43 27.68
CA SER A 315 17.90 10.68 28.85
C SER A 315 17.09 11.92 28.56
N LEU A 316 15.76 11.76 28.44
CA LEU A 316 14.80 12.86 28.46
C LEU A 316 14.82 13.51 29.84
N CYS A 317 15.66 14.53 30.02
CA CYS A 317 15.69 15.35 31.24
C CYS A 317 15.16 16.73 30.92
N GLY A 318 14.02 17.09 31.49
CA GLY A 318 13.60 18.47 31.60
C GLY A 318 12.12 18.73 31.49
N ILE A 319 11.27 18.15 32.34
CA ILE A 319 10.21 18.83 33.09
C ILE A 319 9.93 17.94 34.31
N GLY A 320 10.30 18.45 35.47
CA GLY A 320 10.17 17.71 36.71
C GLY A 320 8.73 17.52 37.14
N LYS A 321 8.39 16.25 37.37
CA LYS A 321 7.62 15.75 38.52
C LYS A 321 7.74 14.23 38.49
N SER A 322 8.26 13.66 39.57
CA SER A 322 8.37 12.26 39.83
C SER A 322 7.04 11.53 39.68
N ILE A 323 6.94 10.61 38.70
CA ILE A 323 5.85 9.65 38.58
C ILE A 323 6.37 8.33 39.15
N PRO A 324 5.63 7.67 40.07
CA PRO A 324 6.07 6.43 40.70
C PRO A 324 6.15 5.32 39.63
N THR A 325 7.20 4.53 39.70
CA THR A 325 7.46 3.33 38.94
C THR A 325 6.35 2.29 39.15
N THR A 326 5.36 2.23 38.32
CA THR A 326 4.34 1.17 38.31
C THR A 326 4.64 0.15 37.21
N THR A 327 5.65 -0.68 37.46
CA THR A 327 6.04 -1.81 36.58
C THR A 327 5.08 -3.01 36.67
N LYS A 328 3.85 -2.85 37.20
CA LYS A 328 2.91 -3.96 37.46
C LYS A 328 1.58 -3.89 36.73
N LEU A 329 1.35 -2.93 35.80
CA LEU A 329 0.03 -2.77 35.17
C LEU A 329 -0.08 -3.28 33.73
N PHE A 330 0.98 -3.81 33.11
CA PHE A 330 0.95 -4.21 31.70
C PHE A 330 0.83 -5.72 31.44
N SER A 331 0.90 -6.57 32.47
CA SER A 331 0.84 -8.03 32.28
C SER A 331 -0.55 -8.61 31.95
N PRO A 332 -1.72 -8.02 32.27
CA PRO A 332 -3.00 -8.59 31.89
C PRO A 332 -3.46 -8.29 30.45
N ILE A 333 -2.98 -7.21 29.85
CA ILE A 333 -3.52 -6.74 28.56
C ILE A 333 -3.03 -7.59 27.38
N VAL A 334 -1.81 -8.11 27.44
CA VAL A 334 -1.22 -8.91 26.36
C VAL A 334 -1.83 -10.32 26.27
N ASN A 335 -2.39 -10.82 27.38
CA ASN A 335 -2.99 -12.18 27.41
C ASN A 335 -4.45 -12.23 26.96
N ASN A 336 -5.13 -11.10 26.78
CA ASN A 336 -6.56 -11.02 26.43
C ASN A 336 -6.83 -10.69 24.95
N ILE A 337 -5.88 -10.97 24.04
CA ILE A 337 -6.20 -10.97 22.61
C ILE A 337 -7.10 -12.18 22.38
N GLN A 338 -8.42 -11.95 22.27
CA GLN A 338 -9.39 -13.03 22.05
C GLN A 338 -9.05 -13.80 20.77
N GLU A 339 -9.02 -15.12 20.84
CA GLU A 339 -8.78 -15.99 19.67
C GLU A 339 -9.80 -15.73 18.55
N SER A 340 -11.00 -15.30 18.90
CA SER A 340 -12.04 -14.84 17.98
C SER A 340 -11.59 -13.63 17.14
N THR A 341 -10.87 -12.68 17.73
CA THR A 341 -10.32 -11.49 17.03
C THR A 341 -9.20 -11.90 16.08
N ILE A 342 -8.32 -12.82 16.51
CA ILE A 342 -7.28 -13.39 15.66
C ILE A 342 -7.89 -14.19 14.50
N LYS A 343 -8.99 -14.92 14.76
CA LYS A 343 -9.73 -15.72 13.75
C LYS A 343 -10.46 -14.80 12.77
N MET A 344 -11.07 -13.71 13.24
CA MET A 344 -11.75 -12.70 12.42
C MET A 344 -10.74 -11.91 11.58
N MET A 345 -9.60 -11.50 12.15
CA MET A 345 -8.49 -10.92 11.40
C MET A 345 -7.91 -11.89 10.37
N LYS A 346 -7.76 -13.18 10.71
CA LYS A 346 -7.32 -14.22 9.77
C LYS A 346 -8.31 -14.42 8.63
N THR A 347 -9.61 -14.31 8.85
CA THR A 347 -10.61 -14.48 7.79
C THR A 347 -10.73 -13.24 6.90
N THR A 348 -10.73 -12.03 7.47
CA THR A 348 -10.82 -10.76 6.71
C THR A 348 -9.46 -10.37 6.10
N ILE A 349 -8.35 -10.68 6.78
CA ILE A 349 -6.97 -10.45 6.30
C ILE A 349 -6.51 -11.59 5.39
N ASN A 350 -6.93 -12.86 5.61
CA ASN A 350 -6.46 -14.00 4.86
C ASN A 350 -6.88 -13.97 3.39
N ASP A 351 -8.05 -13.44 3.05
CA ASP A 351 -8.46 -13.33 1.65
C ASP A 351 -7.67 -12.26 0.89
N ASN A 352 -7.20 -11.21 1.57
CA ASN A 352 -6.34 -10.17 0.97
C ASN A 352 -4.84 -10.38 1.24
N TYR A 353 -4.47 -11.03 2.36
CA TYR A 353 -3.08 -11.23 2.80
C TYR A 353 -2.43 -12.47 2.21
N GLN A 354 -3.18 -13.55 1.97
CA GLN A 354 -2.65 -14.75 1.26
C GLN A 354 -2.21 -14.40 -0.16
N ILE A 355 -2.91 -13.49 -0.83
CA ILE A 355 -2.54 -13.02 -2.18
C ILE A 355 -1.28 -12.16 -2.14
N SER A 356 -1.13 -11.30 -1.12
CA SER A 356 0.08 -10.46 -0.98
C SER A 356 1.30 -11.27 -0.52
N ILE A 357 1.13 -12.30 0.34
CA ILE A 357 2.23 -13.19 0.76
C ILE A 357 2.64 -14.16 -0.36
N LEU A 358 1.71 -14.71 -1.14
CA LEU A 358 2.03 -15.54 -2.30
C LEU A 358 2.81 -14.75 -3.35
N ASN A 359 2.41 -13.51 -3.60
CA ASN A 359 3.15 -12.61 -4.49
C ASN A 359 4.51 -12.20 -3.91
N ARG A 360 4.63 -12.02 -2.56
CA ARG A 360 5.90 -11.75 -1.87
C ARG A 360 6.84 -12.96 -1.89
N LYS A 361 6.36 -14.20 -1.64
CA LYS A 361 7.21 -15.41 -1.71
C LYS A 361 7.73 -15.65 -3.11
N ASN A 362 6.96 -15.41 -4.16
CA ASN A 362 7.39 -15.57 -5.54
C ASN A 362 8.42 -14.51 -5.98
N SER A 363 8.32 -13.27 -5.51
CA SER A 363 9.31 -12.22 -5.82
C SER A 363 10.61 -12.36 -5.00
N PHE A 364 10.54 -12.73 -3.70
CA PHE A 364 11.74 -12.97 -2.89
C PHE A 364 12.49 -14.27 -3.30
N GLY A 365 11.76 -15.34 -3.64
CA GLY A 365 12.37 -16.60 -4.13
C GLY A 365 13.10 -16.43 -5.46
N GLN A 366 12.62 -15.56 -6.35
CA GLN A 366 13.30 -15.30 -7.62
C GLN A 366 14.55 -14.41 -7.46
N ILE A 367 14.59 -13.52 -6.47
CA ILE A 367 15.76 -12.65 -6.21
C ILE A 367 16.88 -13.46 -5.56
N ILE A 368 16.58 -14.37 -4.63
CA ILE A 368 17.59 -15.24 -4.00
C ILE A 368 18.17 -16.22 -5.01
N ASN A 369 17.37 -16.80 -5.91
CA ASN A 369 17.87 -17.69 -6.96
C ASN A 369 18.69 -16.95 -8.03
N LYS A 370 18.42 -15.67 -8.34
CA LYS A 370 19.27 -14.89 -9.25
C LYS A 370 20.60 -14.49 -8.62
N SER A 371 20.66 -14.20 -7.32
CA SER A 371 21.94 -13.89 -6.65
C SER A 371 22.83 -15.12 -6.44
N LEU A 372 22.25 -16.30 -6.23
CA LEU A 372 22.99 -17.56 -6.11
C LEU A 372 23.52 -18.11 -7.44
N THR A 373 22.88 -17.80 -8.57
CA THR A 373 23.37 -18.17 -9.90
C THR A 373 24.47 -17.25 -10.42
N THR A 374 24.53 -16.00 -9.96
CA THR A 374 25.60 -15.04 -10.37
C THR A 374 26.88 -15.23 -9.57
N THR A 375 26.84 -15.76 -8.35
CA THR A 375 28.03 -16.04 -7.54
C THR A 375 28.69 -17.37 -7.90
N ASN A 376 27.99 -18.33 -8.55
CA ASN A 376 28.56 -19.58 -9.01
C ASN A 376 29.19 -19.53 -10.41
N SER A 377 29.04 -18.44 -11.16
CA SER A 377 29.71 -18.25 -12.47
C SER A 377 31.05 -17.50 -12.38
N LEU A 378 31.40 -16.93 -11.22
CA LEU A 378 32.68 -16.24 -10.99
C LEU A 378 33.72 -17.05 -10.21
N ALA A 379 33.46 -18.34 -9.97
CA ALA A 379 34.39 -19.26 -9.29
C ALA A 379 34.94 -20.38 -10.20
N LYS A 380 34.85 -20.20 -11.53
CA LYS A 380 35.47 -21.09 -12.50
C LYS A 380 35.99 -20.24 -13.65
N ASP A 381 37.11 -19.63 -13.44
CA ASP A 381 38.19 -19.31 -14.41
C ASP A 381 39.46 -18.96 -13.62
#